data_7f05fa049a33dc71ab7dce4315707c89
#
_entry.id   7f05fa049a33dc71ab7dce4315707c89
#
_cell.length_a   1.000
_cell.length_b   1.000
_cell.length_c   1.000
_cell.angle_alpha   90.00
_cell.angle_beta   90.00
_cell.angle_gamma   90.00
#
_symmetry.space_group_name_H-M   'P 1'
#
loop_
_entity.id
_entity.type
_entity.pdbx_description
1 polymer ?
#
loop_
_entity_poly.entity_id
_entity_poly.type
_entity_poly.pdbx_seq_one_letter_code
_entity_poly.pdbx_strand_id
1 'polypeptide(L)'
;MMNWQQLISNKRLGQEIGHPLRHDDRSEFKRDGDRLIYSAPFRRLQNKTQVFPLPGSIFVHNRLTHSLEVSSLGKSLGDDVAHLLIKKHPELAGTLFEEIGTIVQTAGLAHDMGNPPFGHSGEKAIQTYFTEDRGLFLKDKVSPEFWADITNFEGNANAFRLLTHQFAGRRPGGFVMTYSTLAAIVKYPFASSLAGKHGKFGFFCSEASTFEQIADELGLIRLSAPGEPLRYVRHPLVYLMEAADDICYEIMDIEDSHKLKILSFDETKNLLLSFFDNDTQEEIIRRLKEEGVTDENEQVVYLRACVVGKLENECVQTFVDHEDEILNGTFKGTLIGNISEPQRLAYKHCSEVSFKRIYRSKPVLDIELSGYKIMETLMQSLISAVVQPDRFHSKQIIERVSSQYDIHSDDLETRIMAVLDYISGMTDVYALDVYQKLCGISLPIV
;
A
#
# COMPACT_ATOMS: atom_id res chain seq x y z
N MET A 1 27.71 -1.02 -0.37
CA MET A 1 26.93 -1.46 0.79
C MET A 1 26.23 -0.25 1.40
N MET A 2 24.94 -0.30 1.61
CA MET A 2 24.20 0.75 2.32
C MET A 2 24.59 0.77 3.81
N ASN A 3 24.34 1.91 4.49
CA ASN A 3 24.76 2.12 5.88
C ASN A 3 23.55 2.50 6.72
N TRP A 4 23.31 1.82 7.84
CA TRP A 4 22.18 2.06 8.73
C TRP A 4 22.08 3.51 9.22
N GLN A 5 23.21 4.14 9.57
CA GLN A 5 23.21 5.53 10.06
C GLN A 5 22.80 6.53 9.00
N GLN A 6 23.06 6.25 7.71
CA GLN A 6 22.62 7.08 6.60
C GLN A 6 21.17 6.77 6.19
N LEU A 7 20.78 5.49 6.21
CA LEU A 7 19.42 5.04 5.86
C LEU A 7 18.35 5.61 6.78
N ILE A 8 18.69 5.86 8.06
CA ILE A 8 17.73 6.36 9.04
C ILE A 8 17.96 7.85 9.25
N SER A 9 17.18 8.65 8.53
CA SER A 9 17.24 10.12 8.52
C SER A 9 15.91 10.74 8.93
N ASN A 10 15.97 11.70 9.83
CA ASN A 10 14.81 12.51 10.22
C ASN A 10 14.62 13.76 9.36
N LYS A 11 15.41 13.93 8.29
CA LYS A 11 15.26 14.98 7.30
C LYS A 11 13.90 14.90 6.62
N ARG A 12 13.25 16.03 6.40
CA ARG A 12 11.89 16.12 5.88
C ARG A 12 11.84 16.72 4.48
N LEU A 13 11.02 16.11 3.62
CA LEU A 13 10.74 16.64 2.30
C LEU A 13 10.06 18.02 2.42
N GLY A 14 10.61 19.03 1.71
CA GLY A 14 10.11 20.42 1.74
C GLY A 14 10.47 21.21 3.00
N GLN A 15 11.32 20.67 3.87
CA GLN A 15 11.88 21.34 5.05
C GLN A 15 13.37 21.00 5.23
N GLU A 16 14.12 20.96 4.15
CA GLU A 16 15.54 20.59 4.13
C GLU A 16 16.40 21.67 4.82
N ILE A 17 15.95 22.90 4.85
CA ILE A 17 16.63 24.04 5.49
C ILE A 17 15.82 24.49 6.71
N GLY A 18 16.26 24.02 7.89
CA GLY A 18 15.74 24.49 9.19
C GLY A 18 14.44 23.83 9.64
N HIS A 19 14.51 23.17 10.77
CA HIS A 19 13.30 22.75 11.50
C HIS A 19 12.80 23.91 12.37
N PRO A 20 11.48 24.20 12.38
CA PRO A 20 10.94 25.11 13.37
C PRO A 20 11.23 24.58 14.77
N LEU A 21 11.58 25.46 15.71
CA LEU A 21 11.72 25.13 17.13
C LEU A 21 10.48 24.38 17.60
N ARG A 22 10.68 23.21 18.14
CA ARG A 22 9.60 22.34 18.62
C ARG A 22 9.66 22.27 20.15
N HIS A 23 8.48 22.23 20.76
CA HIS A 23 8.31 22.32 22.21
C HIS A 23 7.82 21.01 22.83
N ASP A 24 7.90 19.87 22.11
CA ASP A 24 7.49 18.58 22.61
C ASP A 24 8.51 17.49 22.25
N ASP A 25 8.53 16.40 23.03
CA ASP A 25 9.49 15.31 22.97
C ASP A 25 9.17 14.23 21.92
N ARG A 26 8.16 14.43 21.05
CA ARG A 26 7.83 13.44 20.01
C ARG A 26 8.92 13.41 18.95
N SER A 27 9.36 12.20 18.60
CA SER A 27 10.28 12.01 17.48
C SER A 27 9.67 12.46 16.14
N GLU A 28 10.52 12.70 15.16
CA GLU A 28 10.07 13.09 13.82
C GLU A 28 9.27 11.98 13.14
N PHE A 29 9.64 10.72 13.37
CA PHE A 29 8.92 9.56 12.83
C PHE A 29 7.54 9.39 13.48
N LYS A 30 7.41 9.63 14.78
CA LYS A 30 6.10 9.67 15.46
C LYS A 30 5.19 10.74 14.88
N ARG A 31 5.76 11.92 14.54
CA ARG A 31 5.00 13.01 13.89
C ARG A 31 4.52 12.63 12.49
N ASP A 32 5.25 11.76 11.78
CA ASP A 32 4.82 11.25 10.48
C ASP A 32 3.54 10.42 10.62
N GLY A 33 3.50 9.49 11.57
CA GLY A 33 2.28 8.74 11.89
C GLY A 33 1.10 9.64 12.26
N ASP A 34 1.32 10.64 13.12
CA ASP A 34 0.28 11.61 13.50
C ASP A 34 -0.27 12.35 12.27
N ARG A 35 0.59 12.79 11.33
CA ARG A 35 0.16 13.49 10.09
C ARG A 35 -0.72 12.62 9.21
N LEU A 36 -0.43 11.31 9.12
CA LEU A 36 -1.24 10.37 8.35
C LEU A 36 -2.61 10.16 9.01
N ILE A 37 -2.64 9.82 10.29
CA ILE A 37 -3.88 9.49 11.02
C ILE A 37 -4.88 10.65 10.99
N TYR A 38 -4.41 11.89 11.12
CA TYR A 38 -5.29 13.07 11.07
C TYR A 38 -5.64 13.54 9.65
N SER A 39 -5.13 12.86 8.61
CA SER A 39 -5.38 13.26 7.23
C SER A 39 -6.71 12.75 6.68
N ALA A 40 -7.29 13.50 5.73
CA ALA A 40 -8.49 13.06 5.04
C ALA A 40 -8.25 11.83 4.13
N PRO A 41 -7.12 11.72 3.40
CA PRO A 41 -6.83 10.52 2.61
C PRO A 41 -6.79 9.24 3.45
N PHE A 42 -6.16 9.26 4.63
CA PHE A 42 -6.14 8.09 5.52
C PHE A 42 -7.55 7.70 5.98
N ARG A 43 -8.37 8.67 6.39
CA ARG A 43 -9.76 8.39 6.80
C ARG A 43 -10.63 7.83 5.68
N ARG A 44 -10.33 8.13 4.40
CA ARG A 44 -11.07 7.57 3.25
C ARG A 44 -10.88 6.06 3.11
N LEU A 45 -9.81 5.48 3.65
CA LEU A 45 -9.58 4.04 3.64
C LEU A 45 -10.71 3.25 4.30
N GLN A 46 -11.44 3.86 5.26
CA GLN A 46 -12.60 3.24 5.91
C GLN A 46 -13.69 2.78 4.92
N ASN A 47 -13.85 3.51 3.81
CA ASN A 47 -14.86 3.25 2.80
C ASN A 47 -14.25 2.81 1.47
N LYS A 48 -13.11 2.12 1.53
CA LYS A 48 -12.47 1.42 0.40
C LYS A 48 -12.43 -0.07 0.71
N THR A 49 -12.89 -0.87 -0.21
CA THR A 49 -12.89 -2.34 -0.15
C THR A 49 -11.45 -2.85 -0.09
N GLN A 50 -11.16 -3.81 0.81
CA GLN A 50 -9.91 -4.58 0.81
C GLN A 50 -10.05 -5.75 -0.16
N VAL A 51 -10.84 -6.74 0.17
CA VAL A 51 -11.14 -7.92 -0.68
C VAL A 51 -12.65 -8.10 -0.81
N PHE A 52 -13.33 -8.14 0.32
CA PHE A 52 -14.77 -8.39 0.36
C PHE A 52 -15.57 -7.10 0.24
N PRO A 53 -16.83 -7.17 -0.28
CA PRO A 53 -17.72 -6.03 -0.31
C PRO A 53 -17.84 -5.36 1.06
N LEU A 54 -17.86 -4.02 1.07
CA LEU A 54 -18.09 -3.27 2.30
C LEU A 54 -19.42 -3.70 2.93
N PRO A 55 -19.46 -3.91 4.25
CA PRO A 55 -20.47 -4.74 4.88
C PRO A 55 -21.85 -4.09 4.99
N GLY A 56 -22.88 -4.93 4.76
CA GLY A 56 -24.22 -4.68 5.29
C GLY A 56 -24.39 -5.22 6.72
N SER A 57 -24.08 -6.49 6.97
CA SER A 57 -24.37 -7.19 8.24
C SER A 57 -23.21 -7.98 8.84
N ILE A 58 -22.13 -8.22 8.12
CA ILE A 58 -20.97 -8.98 8.59
C ILE A 58 -19.77 -8.06 8.52
N PHE A 59 -19.02 -7.97 9.63
CA PHE A 59 -17.80 -7.17 9.69
C PHE A 59 -16.63 -7.96 9.10
N VAL A 60 -16.15 -7.48 7.95
CA VAL A 60 -14.92 -7.89 7.29
C VAL A 60 -13.94 -6.72 7.27
N HIS A 61 -12.67 -7.00 6.97
CA HIS A 61 -11.63 -5.97 6.91
C HIS A 61 -11.89 -5.01 5.75
N ASN A 62 -11.70 -3.72 6.02
CA ASN A 62 -11.59 -2.66 5.02
C ASN A 62 -10.13 -2.15 5.01
N ARG A 63 -9.79 -1.26 4.06
CA ARG A 63 -8.41 -0.77 3.95
C ARG A 63 -7.91 -0.03 5.18
N LEU A 64 -8.79 0.62 5.95
CA LEU A 64 -8.39 1.29 7.20
C LEU A 64 -7.99 0.28 8.27
N THR A 65 -8.82 -0.74 8.51
CA THR A 65 -8.52 -1.77 9.52
C THR A 65 -7.28 -2.57 9.13
N HIS A 66 -7.15 -2.96 7.85
CA HIS A 66 -5.96 -3.60 7.32
C HIS A 66 -4.69 -2.73 7.52
N SER A 67 -4.74 -1.43 7.17
CA SER A 67 -3.58 -0.53 7.38
C SER A 67 -3.21 -0.40 8.86
N LEU A 68 -4.17 -0.47 9.78
CA LEU A 68 -3.90 -0.47 11.23
C LEU A 68 -3.23 -1.77 11.69
N GLU A 69 -3.64 -2.91 11.16
CA GLU A 69 -3.04 -4.22 11.46
C GLU A 69 -1.61 -4.32 10.91
N VAL A 70 -1.41 -3.94 9.65
CA VAL A 70 -0.08 -3.85 9.03
C VAL A 70 0.83 -2.90 9.81
N SER A 71 0.30 -1.76 10.26
CA SER A 71 1.01 -0.79 11.09
C SER A 71 1.43 -1.40 12.45
N SER A 72 0.53 -2.14 13.10
CA SER A 72 0.80 -2.78 14.39
C SER A 72 1.87 -3.86 14.25
N LEU A 73 1.72 -4.78 13.30
CA LEU A 73 2.67 -5.84 13.04
C LEU A 73 4.01 -5.29 12.55
N GLY A 74 3.98 -4.28 11.66
CA GLY A 74 5.18 -3.61 11.18
C GLY A 74 6.00 -2.96 12.28
N LYS A 75 5.31 -2.41 13.31
CA LYS A 75 6.01 -1.89 14.50
C LYS A 75 6.73 -3.00 15.25
N SER A 76 6.06 -4.12 15.53
CA SER A 76 6.65 -5.26 16.22
C SER A 76 7.86 -5.81 15.45
N LEU A 77 7.71 -6.06 14.14
CA LEU A 77 8.82 -6.52 13.28
C LEU A 77 10.02 -5.56 13.34
N GLY A 78 9.76 -4.25 13.26
CA GLY A 78 10.83 -3.25 13.33
C GLY A 78 11.49 -3.17 14.69
N ASP A 79 10.73 -3.21 15.78
CA ASP A 79 11.26 -3.17 17.15
C ASP A 79 12.13 -4.41 17.44
N ASP A 80 11.69 -5.61 17.03
CA ASP A 80 12.42 -6.86 17.24
C ASP A 80 13.70 -6.91 16.41
N VAL A 81 13.66 -6.48 15.14
CA VAL A 81 14.85 -6.34 14.30
C VAL A 81 15.82 -5.33 14.90
N ALA A 82 15.34 -4.16 15.37
CA ALA A 82 16.19 -3.17 16.04
C ALA A 82 16.90 -3.78 17.24
N HIS A 83 16.16 -4.50 18.10
CA HIS A 83 16.71 -5.13 19.28
C HIS A 83 17.81 -6.16 18.96
N LEU A 84 17.61 -7.00 17.94
CA LEU A 84 18.60 -8.00 17.54
C LEU A 84 19.82 -7.38 16.85
N LEU A 85 19.60 -6.39 15.96
CA LEU A 85 20.71 -5.75 15.25
C LEU A 85 21.54 -4.85 16.18
N ILE A 86 20.96 -4.19 17.19
CA ILE A 86 21.73 -3.45 18.20
C ILE A 86 22.61 -4.39 19.02
N LYS A 87 22.19 -5.63 19.30
CA LYS A 87 23.07 -6.62 19.93
C LYS A 87 24.24 -7.02 19.04
N LYS A 88 24.02 -7.09 17.72
CA LYS A 88 25.05 -7.42 16.71
C LYS A 88 25.96 -6.22 16.42
N HIS A 89 25.42 -5.01 16.44
CA HIS A 89 26.02 -3.73 16.10
C HIS A 89 25.81 -2.71 17.24
N PRO A 90 26.57 -2.78 18.36
CA PRO A 90 26.33 -1.92 19.53
C PRO A 90 26.45 -0.41 19.24
N GLU A 91 27.12 -0.01 18.15
CA GLU A 91 27.24 1.37 17.70
C GLU A 91 25.92 1.98 17.21
N LEU A 92 24.89 1.17 16.98
CA LEU A 92 23.54 1.62 16.62
C LEU A 92 22.72 2.05 17.84
N ALA A 93 23.12 1.64 19.04
CA ALA A 93 22.45 2.02 20.28
C ALA A 93 22.51 3.55 20.51
N GLY A 94 21.40 4.13 20.96
CA GLY A 94 21.27 5.58 21.18
C GLY A 94 21.22 6.41 19.91
N THR A 95 21.08 5.79 18.73
CA THR A 95 20.93 6.48 17.45
C THR A 95 19.47 6.44 16.98
N LEU A 96 19.18 7.12 15.86
CA LEU A 96 17.85 7.07 15.23
C LEU A 96 17.43 5.66 14.78
N PHE A 97 18.36 4.71 14.75
CA PHE A 97 18.09 3.31 14.41
C PHE A 97 17.10 2.65 15.37
N GLU A 98 17.06 3.06 16.63
CA GLU A 98 16.08 2.56 17.63
C GLU A 98 14.63 2.85 17.23
N GLU A 99 14.42 3.75 16.28
CA GLU A 99 13.07 4.15 15.81
C GLU A 99 12.59 3.42 14.55
N ILE A 100 13.33 2.39 14.07
CA ILE A 100 12.93 1.71 12.83
C ILE A 100 11.54 1.09 12.95
N GLY A 101 11.13 0.61 14.11
CA GLY A 101 9.76 0.15 14.36
C GLY A 101 8.72 1.24 14.15
N THR A 102 9.00 2.49 14.57
CA THR A 102 8.11 3.64 14.35
C THR A 102 8.04 4.02 12.87
N ILE A 103 9.14 3.88 12.12
CA ILE A 103 9.19 4.11 10.68
C ILE A 103 8.34 3.07 9.95
N VAL A 104 8.53 1.78 10.24
CA VAL A 104 7.77 0.68 9.61
C VAL A 104 6.29 0.77 9.97
N GLN A 105 5.97 1.10 11.23
CA GLN A 105 4.60 1.41 11.68
C GLN A 105 3.94 2.44 10.77
N THR A 106 4.63 3.55 10.54
CA THR A 106 4.11 4.66 9.73
C THR A 106 4.01 4.28 8.25
N ALA A 107 4.99 3.51 7.73
CA ALA A 107 4.93 2.98 6.37
C ALA A 107 3.71 2.06 6.18
N GLY A 108 3.40 1.21 7.16
CA GLY A 108 2.20 0.36 7.18
C GLY A 108 0.89 1.16 7.17
N LEU A 109 0.82 2.32 7.86
CA LEU A 109 -0.35 3.20 7.75
C LEU A 109 -0.53 3.76 6.34
N ALA A 110 0.57 4.00 5.62
CA ALA A 110 0.57 4.74 4.37
C ALA A 110 0.46 3.84 3.12
N HIS A 111 0.87 2.57 3.20
CA HIS A 111 1.10 1.71 2.03
C HIS A 111 -0.10 1.62 1.08
N ASP A 112 -1.31 1.58 1.62
CA ASP A 112 -2.57 1.41 0.88
C ASP A 112 -3.27 2.74 0.52
N MET A 113 -2.71 3.90 0.91
CA MET A 113 -3.37 5.20 0.71
C MET A 113 -3.51 5.60 -0.76
N GLY A 114 -2.69 5.06 -1.64
CA GLY A 114 -2.70 5.34 -3.07
C GLY A 114 -3.66 4.47 -3.89
N ASN A 115 -4.24 3.44 -3.32
CA ASN A 115 -5.15 2.56 -4.04
C ASN A 115 -6.42 3.29 -4.48
N PRO A 116 -6.86 3.12 -5.75
CA PRO A 116 -8.11 3.69 -6.22
C PRO A 116 -9.32 2.98 -5.59
N PRO A 117 -10.54 3.50 -5.78
CA PRO A 117 -11.76 2.76 -5.45
C PRO A 117 -11.76 1.36 -6.07
N PHE A 118 -12.33 0.39 -5.36
CA PHE A 118 -12.42 -1.02 -5.78
C PHE A 118 -11.07 -1.72 -5.98
N GLY A 119 -9.98 -1.19 -5.40
CA GLY A 119 -8.66 -1.81 -5.36
C GLY A 119 -8.09 -2.19 -6.73
N HIS A 120 -7.67 -3.44 -6.88
CA HIS A 120 -7.08 -3.94 -8.13
C HIS A 120 -8.01 -3.84 -9.35
N SER A 121 -9.32 -3.99 -9.16
CA SER A 121 -10.28 -3.78 -10.24
C SER A 121 -10.27 -2.33 -10.73
N GLY A 122 -10.14 -1.37 -9.79
CA GLY A 122 -9.98 0.04 -10.11
C GLY A 122 -8.67 0.36 -10.83
N GLU A 123 -7.55 -0.20 -10.38
CA GLU A 123 -6.25 -0.08 -11.09
C GLU A 123 -6.36 -0.62 -12.52
N LYS A 124 -6.95 -1.81 -12.66
CA LYS A 124 -7.12 -2.45 -13.96
C LYS A 124 -8.03 -1.64 -14.89
N ALA A 125 -9.10 -1.07 -14.37
CA ALA A 125 -9.98 -0.19 -15.15
C ALA A 125 -9.25 1.07 -15.65
N ILE A 126 -8.37 1.67 -14.83
CA ILE A 126 -7.53 2.79 -15.25
C ILE A 126 -6.58 2.37 -16.37
N GLN A 127 -5.84 1.27 -16.17
CA GLN A 127 -4.87 0.75 -17.14
C GLN A 127 -5.53 0.41 -18.49
N THR A 128 -6.64 -0.34 -18.47
CA THR A 128 -7.33 -0.78 -19.70
C THR A 128 -8.00 0.36 -20.44
N TYR A 129 -8.46 1.41 -19.74
CA TYR A 129 -8.96 2.62 -20.38
C TYR A 129 -7.94 3.21 -21.36
N PHE A 130 -6.65 3.24 -20.99
CA PHE A 130 -5.59 3.76 -21.84
C PHE A 130 -5.06 2.74 -22.85
N THR A 131 -5.04 1.44 -22.53
CA THR A 131 -4.40 0.40 -23.36
C THR A 131 -5.33 -0.30 -24.35
N GLU A 132 -6.60 -0.44 -24.02
CA GLU A 132 -7.58 -1.25 -24.78
C GLU A 132 -8.81 -0.46 -25.23
N ASP A 133 -9.00 0.76 -24.67
CA ASP A 133 -10.23 1.52 -24.80
C ASP A 133 -10.04 2.91 -25.41
N ARG A 134 -10.96 3.79 -25.05
CA ARG A 134 -11.12 5.15 -25.59
C ARG A 134 -9.95 6.09 -25.27
N GLY A 135 -9.08 5.73 -24.34
CA GLY A 135 -7.88 6.50 -24.00
C GLY A 135 -6.72 6.33 -24.98
N LEU A 136 -6.74 5.31 -25.86
CA LEU A 136 -5.65 5.00 -26.81
C LEU A 136 -5.23 6.21 -27.68
N PHE A 137 -6.16 7.09 -28.03
CA PHE A 137 -5.86 8.28 -28.86
C PHE A 137 -4.93 9.29 -28.17
N LEU A 138 -4.70 9.16 -26.88
CA LEU A 138 -3.78 10.01 -26.12
C LEU A 138 -2.32 9.62 -26.29
N LYS A 139 -2.03 8.40 -26.77
CA LYS A 139 -0.67 7.87 -26.91
C LYS A 139 0.28 8.81 -27.65
N ASP A 140 -0.21 9.41 -28.74
CA ASP A 140 0.60 10.32 -29.56
C ASP A 140 0.51 11.79 -29.09
N LYS A 141 -0.16 12.07 -27.97
CA LYS A 141 -0.41 13.43 -27.43
C LYS A 141 0.31 13.69 -26.11
N VAL A 142 0.93 12.67 -25.53
CA VAL A 142 1.64 12.74 -24.26
C VAL A 142 3.04 12.16 -24.43
N SER A 143 3.92 12.46 -23.47
CA SER A 143 5.29 11.92 -23.47
C SER A 143 5.28 10.39 -23.29
N PRO A 144 6.30 9.68 -23.81
CA PRO A 144 6.43 8.22 -23.60
C PRO A 144 6.50 7.82 -22.13
N GLU A 145 7.14 8.64 -21.31
CA GLU A 145 7.28 8.44 -19.86
C GLU A 145 5.93 8.54 -19.17
N PHE A 146 5.17 9.58 -19.47
CA PHE A 146 3.83 9.74 -18.93
C PHE A 146 2.86 8.67 -19.45
N TRP A 147 3.02 8.26 -20.72
CA TRP A 147 2.24 7.14 -21.25
C TRP A 147 2.50 5.84 -20.47
N ALA A 148 3.76 5.57 -20.13
CA ALA A 148 4.11 4.42 -19.29
C ALA A 148 3.49 4.53 -17.89
N ASP A 149 3.44 5.72 -17.30
CA ASP A 149 2.81 5.96 -16.00
C ASP A 149 1.32 5.61 -15.99
N ILE A 150 0.55 6.11 -16.96
CA ILE A 150 -0.91 5.94 -16.98
C ILE A 150 -1.34 4.56 -17.44
N THR A 151 -0.56 3.90 -18.31
CA THR A 151 -0.86 2.53 -18.78
C THR A 151 -0.46 1.44 -17.77
N ASN A 152 0.45 1.75 -16.84
CA ASN A 152 0.83 0.88 -15.74
C ASN A 152 0.32 1.40 -14.38
N PHE A 153 -0.64 2.34 -14.33
CA PHE A 153 -1.09 2.98 -13.09
C PHE A 153 -1.13 2.00 -11.92
N GLU A 154 -0.51 2.38 -10.79
CA GLU A 154 -0.21 1.48 -9.68
C GLU A 154 -0.38 2.19 -8.34
N GLY A 155 -1.06 1.54 -7.38
CA GLY A 155 -1.40 2.12 -6.08
C GLY A 155 -0.19 2.51 -5.23
N ASN A 156 0.92 1.74 -5.28
CA ASN A 156 2.12 2.09 -4.51
C ASN A 156 2.77 3.37 -5.03
N ALA A 157 2.89 3.52 -6.37
CA ALA A 157 3.39 4.76 -6.96
C ALA A 157 2.47 5.95 -6.63
N ASN A 158 1.17 5.73 -6.64
CA ASN A 158 0.18 6.74 -6.28
C ASN A 158 0.22 7.10 -4.79
N ALA A 159 0.56 6.15 -3.90
CA ALA A 159 0.79 6.45 -2.47
C ALA A 159 1.98 7.39 -2.30
N PHE A 160 3.10 7.14 -2.98
CA PHE A 160 4.25 8.02 -2.95
C PHE A 160 3.89 9.43 -3.47
N ARG A 161 3.18 9.53 -4.62
CA ARG A 161 2.68 10.80 -5.15
C ARG A 161 1.78 11.53 -4.16
N LEU A 162 0.80 10.86 -3.58
CA LEU A 162 -0.13 11.45 -2.61
C LEU A 162 0.59 12.09 -1.42
N LEU A 163 1.71 11.49 -0.99
CA LEU A 163 2.50 11.95 0.16
C LEU A 163 3.50 13.06 -0.17
N THR A 164 4.01 13.09 -1.40
CA THR A 164 5.11 13.99 -1.80
C THR A 164 4.65 15.17 -2.66
N HIS A 165 3.59 14.97 -3.47
CA HIS A 165 3.10 15.98 -4.40
C HIS A 165 2.52 17.20 -3.69
N GLN A 166 2.87 18.39 -4.19
CA GLN A 166 2.33 19.66 -3.72
C GLN A 166 1.01 19.97 -4.44
N PHE A 167 -0.11 19.42 -3.93
CA PHE A 167 -1.43 19.81 -4.41
C PHE A 167 -1.72 21.29 -4.13
N ALA A 168 -2.62 21.90 -4.91
CA ALA A 168 -2.97 23.31 -4.76
C ALA A 168 -3.38 23.65 -3.31
N GLY A 169 -2.84 24.72 -2.79
CA GLY A 169 -3.06 25.16 -1.39
C GLY A 169 -2.26 24.40 -0.33
N ARG A 170 -1.44 23.41 -0.70
CA ARG A 170 -0.54 22.73 0.24
C ARG A 170 0.85 23.35 0.23
N ARG A 171 1.57 23.15 1.35
CA ARG A 171 2.98 23.53 1.47
C ARG A 171 3.88 22.64 0.60
N PRO A 172 5.11 23.09 0.25
CA PRO A 172 6.12 22.24 -0.39
C PRO A 172 6.35 20.94 0.38
N GLY A 173 6.63 19.85 -0.35
CA GLY A 173 6.85 18.52 0.23
C GLY A 173 5.56 17.78 0.63
N GLY A 174 4.39 18.23 0.18
CA GLY A 174 3.12 17.54 0.38
C GLY A 174 2.78 17.33 1.87
N PHE A 175 2.88 16.08 2.35
CA PHE A 175 2.71 15.74 3.76
C PHE A 175 3.92 16.11 4.65
N VAL A 176 5.03 16.49 4.04
CA VAL A 176 6.28 16.86 4.75
C VAL A 176 6.75 15.71 5.64
N MET A 177 6.80 14.50 5.08
CA MET A 177 7.25 13.28 5.75
C MET A 177 8.77 13.21 5.82
N THR A 178 9.30 12.39 6.72
CA THR A 178 10.74 12.11 6.76
C THR A 178 11.17 11.25 5.57
N TYR A 179 12.41 11.40 5.14
CA TYR A 179 12.97 10.67 4.00
C TYR A 179 12.93 9.17 4.23
N SER A 180 13.29 8.69 5.43
CA SER A 180 13.27 7.27 5.72
C SER A 180 11.85 6.68 5.69
N THR A 181 10.85 7.41 6.19
CA THR A 181 9.46 6.96 6.09
C THR A 181 9.00 6.90 4.63
N LEU A 182 9.31 7.91 3.81
CA LEU A 182 8.98 7.91 2.39
C LEU A 182 9.66 6.77 1.63
N ALA A 183 10.93 6.51 1.90
CA ALA A 183 11.66 5.40 1.25
C ALA A 183 11.15 4.02 1.69
N ALA A 184 10.71 3.88 2.95
CA ALA A 184 10.17 2.63 3.48
C ALA A 184 8.81 2.21 2.86
N ILE A 185 8.11 3.13 2.18
CA ILE A 185 6.85 2.84 1.49
C ILE A 185 7.08 2.35 0.05
N VAL A 186 8.21 2.74 -0.59
CA VAL A 186 8.43 2.49 -2.01
C VAL A 186 8.91 1.05 -2.25
N LYS A 187 7.95 0.15 -2.45
CA LYS A 187 8.16 -1.30 -2.68
C LYS A 187 8.92 -1.59 -3.97
N TYR A 188 8.74 -0.76 -5.00
CA TYR A 188 9.32 -0.94 -6.34
C TYR A 188 10.10 0.32 -6.76
N PRO A 189 11.35 0.51 -6.30
CA PRO A 189 12.08 1.78 -6.45
C PRO A 189 12.61 1.99 -7.88
N PHE A 190 11.72 1.99 -8.86
CA PHE A 190 12.03 2.23 -10.27
C PHE A 190 10.86 2.88 -11.02
N ALA A 191 11.21 3.54 -12.14
CA ALA A 191 10.26 4.25 -13.00
C ALA A 191 9.29 3.29 -13.73
N SER A 192 8.13 3.78 -14.12
CA SER A 192 7.06 3.04 -14.79
C SER A 192 7.48 2.37 -16.10
N SER A 193 8.41 2.96 -16.83
CA SER A 193 8.98 2.40 -18.06
C SER A 193 9.72 1.07 -17.83
N LEU A 194 10.06 0.75 -16.57
CA LEU A 194 10.71 -0.50 -16.14
C LEU A 194 9.73 -1.50 -15.52
N ALA A 195 8.43 -1.20 -15.47
CA ALA A 195 7.41 -1.99 -14.78
C ALA A 195 7.23 -3.43 -15.34
N GLY A 196 7.64 -3.68 -16.58
CA GLY A 196 7.56 -5.00 -17.20
C GLY A 196 6.12 -5.54 -17.29
N LYS A 197 5.98 -6.87 -17.33
CA LYS A 197 4.68 -7.52 -17.50
C LYS A 197 3.75 -7.42 -16.26
N HIS A 198 4.31 -7.13 -15.11
CA HIS A 198 3.57 -7.07 -13.85
C HIS A 198 2.98 -5.67 -13.56
N GLY A 199 3.37 -4.66 -14.33
CA GLY A 199 2.88 -3.28 -14.18
C GLY A 199 3.28 -2.60 -12.86
N LYS A 200 4.24 -3.14 -12.11
CA LYS A 200 4.64 -2.61 -10.80
C LYS A 200 5.78 -1.63 -10.93
N PHE A 201 5.67 -0.45 -10.27
CA PHE A 201 6.69 0.59 -10.19
C PHE A 201 6.44 1.47 -8.95
N GLY A 202 7.35 2.37 -8.59
CA GLY A 202 7.31 3.04 -7.30
C GLY A 202 7.02 4.53 -7.32
N PHE A 203 7.16 5.20 -8.45
CA PHE A 203 6.91 6.64 -8.59
C PHE A 203 6.63 7.00 -10.05
N PHE A 204 5.74 7.96 -10.25
CA PHE A 204 5.46 8.54 -11.57
C PHE A 204 6.61 9.42 -12.04
N CYS A 205 6.67 9.73 -13.33
CA CYS A 205 7.71 10.60 -13.89
C CYS A 205 7.76 11.97 -13.19
N SER A 206 6.63 12.49 -12.76
CA SER A 206 6.53 13.75 -12.00
C SER A 206 7.18 13.70 -10.62
N GLU A 207 7.26 12.54 -9.97
CA GLU A 207 7.88 12.35 -8.66
C GLU A 207 9.29 11.75 -8.73
N ALA A 208 9.81 11.46 -9.94
CA ALA A 208 11.11 10.81 -10.13
C ALA A 208 12.27 11.58 -9.48
N SER A 209 12.33 12.91 -9.68
CA SER A 209 13.38 13.76 -9.07
C SER A 209 13.27 13.82 -7.55
N THR A 210 12.07 13.79 -7.01
CA THR A 210 11.83 13.73 -5.56
C THR A 210 12.34 12.42 -4.97
N PHE A 211 12.06 11.29 -5.65
CA PHE A 211 12.57 10.01 -5.21
C PHE A 211 14.10 9.92 -5.32
N GLU A 212 14.69 10.41 -6.42
CA GLU A 212 16.14 10.49 -6.60
C GLU A 212 16.80 11.27 -5.45
N GLN A 213 16.27 12.46 -5.11
CA GLN A 213 16.76 13.26 -3.98
C GLN A 213 16.74 12.49 -2.66
N ILE A 214 15.64 11.78 -2.37
CA ILE A 214 15.48 10.97 -1.15
C ILE A 214 16.47 9.80 -1.16
N ALA A 215 16.56 9.09 -2.28
CA ALA A 215 17.40 7.90 -2.42
C ALA A 215 18.90 8.24 -2.27
N ASP A 216 19.34 9.33 -2.88
CA ASP A 216 20.74 9.79 -2.82
C ASP A 216 21.10 10.24 -1.39
N GLU A 217 20.23 10.98 -0.70
CA GLU A 217 20.46 11.39 0.69
C GLU A 217 20.56 10.19 1.63
N LEU A 218 19.72 9.17 1.45
CA LEU A 218 19.71 7.94 2.25
C LEU A 218 20.81 6.95 1.83
N GLY A 219 21.57 7.24 0.76
CA GLY A 219 22.62 6.37 0.28
C GLY A 219 22.10 5.07 -0.33
N LEU A 220 20.90 5.07 -0.93
CA LEU A 220 20.40 3.90 -1.64
C LEU A 220 21.27 3.64 -2.89
N ILE A 221 21.54 2.35 -3.13
CA ILE A 221 22.36 1.94 -4.27
C ILE A 221 21.59 2.15 -5.58
N ARG A 222 22.08 3.04 -6.43
CA ARG A 222 21.54 3.25 -7.77
C ARG A 222 21.96 2.09 -8.69
N LEU A 223 20.99 1.54 -9.43
CA LEU A 223 21.18 0.43 -10.37
C LEU A 223 21.16 0.88 -11.83
N SER A 224 20.57 2.04 -12.14
CA SER A 224 20.53 2.62 -13.48
C SER A 224 21.76 3.48 -13.77
N ALA A 225 22.25 3.46 -15.03
CA ALA A 225 23.27 4.37 -15.49
C ALA A 225 22.72 5.82 -15.65
N PRO A 226 23.60 6.84 -15.69
CA PRO A 226 23.18 8.20 -16.00
C PRO A 226 22.45 8.29 -17.35
N GLY A 227 21.27 8.92 -17.36
CA GLY A 227 20.41 9.05 -18.55
C GLY A 227 19.45 7.89 -18.80
N GLU A 228 19.56 6.80 -18.04
CA GLU A 228 18.58 5.72 -18.06
C GLU A 228 17.44 5.99 -17.06
N PRO A 229 16.25 5.35 -17.26
CA PRO A 229 15.17 5.41 -16.30
C PRO A 229 15.64 5.02 -14.90
N LEU A 230 15.22 5.79 -13.89
CA LEU A 230 15.67 5.62 -12.51
C LEU A 230 15.35 4.23 -11.98
N ARG A 231 16.35 3.60 -11.36
CA ARG A 231 16.22 2.34 -10.64
C ARG A 231 17.21 2.29 -9.49
N TYR A 232 16.68 2.00 -8.29
CA TYR A 232 17.45 1.86 -7.06
C TYR A 232 17.22 0.49 -6.42
N VAL A 233 18.07 0.14 -5.47
CA VAL A 233 17.82 -0.96 -4.52
C VAL A 233 16.71 -0.53 -3.54
N ARG A 234 15.92 -1.48 -3.06
CA ARG A 234 14.91 -1.22 -2.02
C ARG A 234 15.56 -0.68 -0.74
N HIS A 235 14.92 0.27 -0.08
CA HIS A 235 15.26 0.61 1.29
C HIS A 235 15.04 -0.63 2.19
N PRO A 236 15.97 -0.98 3.11
CA PRO A 236 15.84 -2.19 3.92
C PRO A 236 14.52 -2.33 4.66
N LEU A 237 13.96 -1.24 5.19
CA LEU A 237 12.70 -1.27 5.94
C LEU A 237 11.47 -1.62 5.07
N VAL A 238 11.57 -1.55 3.75
CA VAL A 238 10.51 -2.02 2.83
C VAL A 238 10.23 -3.50 3.03
N TYR A 239 11.26 -4.31 3.29
CA TYR A 239 11.09 -5.75 3.50
C TYR A 239 10.25 -6.06 4.75
N LEU A 240 10.38 -5.27 5.81
CA LEU A 240 9.59 -5.40 7.04
C LEU A 240 8.14 -4.94 6.81
N MET A 241 7.95 -3.82 6.12
CA MET A 241 6.61 -3.33 5.76
C MET A 241 5.90 -4.33 4.84
N GLU A 242 6.58 -4.86 3.82
CA GLU A 242 6.06 -5.88 2.91
C GLU A 242 5.68 -7.17 3.65
N ALA A 243 6.51 -7.63 4.60
CA ALA A 243 6.20 -8.80 5.40
C ALA A 243 4.98 -8.60 6.29
N ALA A 244 4.82 -7.42 6.89
CA ALA A 244 3.63 -7.09 7.68
C ALA A 244 2.37 -7.08 6.80
N ASP A 245 2.44 -6.51 5.61
CA ASP A 245 1.36 -6.49 4.62
C ASP A 245 0.98 -7.93 4.19
N ASP A 246 1.96 -8.73 3.76
CA ASP A 246 1.77 -10.10 3.29
C ASP A 246 1.12 -10.98 4.39
N ILE A 247 1.59 -10.88 5.64
CA ILE A 247 1.05 -11.65 6.77
C ILE A 247 -0.40 -11.23 7.08
N CYS A 248 -0.64 -9.92 7.21
CA CYS A 248 -1.97 -9.41 7.52
C CYS A 248 -2.96 -9.74 6.39
N TYR A 249 -2.56 -9.52 5.13
CA TYR A 249 -3.41 -9.79 3.99
C TYR A 249 -3.86 -11.25 3.94
N GLU A 250 -2.92 -12.21 3.95
CA GLU A 250 -3.25 -13.63 3.81
C GLU A 250 -4.04 -14.18 5.00
N ILE A 251 -3.59 -13.89 6.23
CA ILE A 251 -4.15 -14.53 7.42
C ILE A 251 -5.50 -13.92 7.80
N MET A 252 -5.70 -12.61 7.60
CA MET A 252 -7.00 -11.98 7.86
C MET A 252 -8.03 -12.35 6.80
N ASP A 253 -7.63 -12.55 5.54
CA ASP A 253 -8.55 -13.02 4.50
C ASP A 253 -9.07 -14.44 4.78
N ILE A 254 -8.26 -15.31 5.38
CA ILE A 254 -8.69 -16.63 5.84
C ILE A 254 -9.72 -16.50 6.98
N GLU A 255 -9.49 -15.61 7.96
CA GLU A 255 -10.45 -15.34 9.03
C GLU A 255 -11.77 -14.78 8.48
N ASP A 256 -11.71 -13.78 7.60
CA ASP A 256 -12.90 -13.18 7.00
C ASP A 256 -13.69 -14.19 6.15
N SER A 257 -12.99 -15.08 5.43
CA SER A 257 -13.64 -16.12 4.65
C SER A 257 -14.37 -17.15 5.52
N HIS A 258 -13.86 -17.42 6.73
CA HIS A 258 -14.58 -18.21 7.72
C HIS A 258 -15.86 -17.49 8.19
N LYS A 259 -15.77 -16.21 8.58
CA LYS A 259 -16.92 -15.38 8.97
C LYS A 259 -18.00 -15.33 7.88
N LEU A 260 -17.57 -15.26 6.61
CA LEU A 260 -18.47 -15.25 5.45
C LEU A 260 -18.94 -16.66 5.03
N LYS A 261 -18.53 -17.72 5.73
CA LYS A 261 -18.85 -19.12 5.45
C LYS A 261 -18.39 -19.60 4.05
N ILE A 262 -17.35 -19.01 3.52
CA ILE A 262 -16.65 -19.44 2.31
C ILE A 262 -15.76 -20.64 2.64
N LEU A 263 -15.11 -20.62 3.81
CA LEU A 263 -14.40 -21.72 4.41
C LEU A 263 -15.15 -22.22 5.65
N SER A 264 -15.21 -23.54 5.84
CA SER A 264 -15.75 -24.14 7.07
C SER A 264 -14.77 -23.93 8.24
N PHE A 265 -15.26 -24.12 9.47
CA PHE A 265 -14.41 -24.06 10.66
C PHE A 265 -13.24 -25.07 10.59
N ASP A 266 -13.52 -26.32 10.22
CA ASP A 266 -12.49 -27.37 10.15
C ASP A 266 -11.43 -27.05 9.07
N GLU A 267 -11.84 -26.53 7.91
CA GLU A 267 -10.89 -26.09 6.87
C GLU A 267 -10.01 -24.96 7.38
N THR A 268 -10.60 -23.92 7.98
CA THR A 268 -9.87 -22.76 8.52
C THR A 268 -8.91 -23.18 9.63
N LYS A 269 -9.38 -23.98 10.56
CA LYS A 269 -8.57 -24.53 11.65
C LYS A 269 -7.36 -25.31 11.13
N ASN A 270 -7.58 -26.21 10.16
CA ASN A 270 -6.51 -27.03 9.60
C ASN A 270 -5.48 -26.18 8.83
N LEU A 271 -5.92 -25.14 8.09
CA LEU A 271 -5.02 -24.19 7.44
C LEU A 271 -4.14 -23.48 8.46
N LEU A 272 -4.72 -22.94 9.53
CA LEU A 272 -3.96 -22.19 10.55
C LEU A 272 -3.06 -23.11 11.38
N LEU A 273 -3.49 -24.34 11.70
CA LEU A 273 -2.64 -25.30 12.41
C LEU A 273 -1.47 -25.80 11.57
N SER A 274 -1.55 -25.78 10.23
CA SER A 274 -0.48 -26.25 9.35
C SER A 274 0.85 -25.50 9.48
N PHE A 275 0.85 -24.33 10.13
CA PHE A 275 2.06 -23.57 10.43
C PHE A 275 2.89 -24.15 11.59
N PHE A 276 2.39 -25.16 12.28
CA PHE A 276 3.00 -25.76 13.50
C PHE A 276 3.26 -27.23 13.33
N ASP A 277 4.29 -27.75 14.02
CA ASP A 277 4.50 -29.18 14.18
C ASP A 277 3.41 -29.82 15.04
N ASN A 278 3.34 -31.16 15.02
CA ASN A 278 2.29 -31.91 15.71
C ASN A 278 2.25 -31.64 17.22
N ASP A 279 3.41 -31.55 17.87
CA ASP A 279 3.48 -31.33 19.32
C ASP A 279 2.93 -29.95 19.68
N THR A 280 3.30 -28.91 18.91
CA THR A 280 2.79 -27.54 19.08
C THR A 280 1.28 -27.47 18.77
N GLN A 281 0.81 -28.17 17.74
CA GLN A 281 -0.63 -28.24 17.43
C GLN A 281 -1.42 -28.85 18.61
N GLU A 282 -0.93 -29.95 19.21
CA GLU A 282 -1.58 -30.57 20.37
C GLU A 282 -1.58 -29.63 21.58
N GLU A 283 -0.51 -28.88 21.80
CA GLU A 283 -0.44 -27.88 22.86
C GLU A 283 -1.44 -26.74 22.65
N ILE A 284 -1.54 -26.18 21.44
CA ILE A 284 -2.49 -25.14 21.08
C ILE A 284 -3.93 -25.62 21.32
N ILE A 285 -4.26 -26.82 20.85
CA ILE A 285 -5.60 -27.41 21.01
C ILE A 285 -5.91 -27.67 22.50
N ARG A 286 -4.91 -28.11 23.27
CA ARG A 286 -5.05 -28.32 24.71
C ARG A 286 -5.34 -27.01 25.43
N ARG A 287 -4.60 -25.93 25.13
CA ARG A 287 -4.81 -24.61 25.74
C ARG A 287 -6.22 -24.06 25.45
N LEU A 288 -6.69 -24.17 24.20
CA LEU A 288 -8.06 -23.77 23.86
C LEU A 288 -9.11 -24.48 24.70
N LYS A 289 -8.91 -25.79 25.00
CA LYS A 289 -9.81 -26.57 25.87
C LYS A 289 -9.69 -26.15 27.34
N GLU A 290 -8.48 -25.98 27.85
CA GLU A 290 -8.22 -25.58 29.24
C GLU A 290 -8.76 -24.18 29.56
N GLU A 291 -8.67 -23.27 28.61
CA GLU A 291 -9.20 -21.90 28.71
C GLU A 291 -10.71 -21.82 28.44
N GLY A 292 -11.36 -22.92 28.05
CA GLY A 292 -12.79 -23.01 27.82
C GLY A 292 -13.27 -22.26 26.57
N VAL A 293 -12.40 -22.08 25.56
CA VAL A 293 -12.73 -21.44 24.28
C VAL A 293 -13.52 -22.40 23.43
N THR A 294 -14.85 -22.29 23.42
CA THR A 294 -15.77 -23.19 22.71
C THR A 294 -16.38 -22.59 21.46
N ASP A 295 -16.42 -21.28 21.34
CA ASP A 295 -16.90 -20.59 20.13
C ASP A 295 -15.91 -20.75 18.98
N GLU A 296 -16.41 -21.11 17.80
CA GLU A 296 -15.58 -21.37 16.61
C GLU A 296 -14.85 -20.11 16.14
N ASN A 297 -15.47 -18.93 16.18
CA ASN A 297 -14.83 -17.68 15.77
C ASN A 297 -13.71 -17.32 16.74
N GLU A 298 -13.93 -17.48 18.06
CA GLU A 298 -12.89 -17.24 19.07
C GLU A 298 -11.70 -18.20 18.94
N GLN A 299 -11.96 -19.48 18.57
CA GLN A 299 -10.87 -20.41 18.25
C GLN A 299 -10.08 -19.96 17.03
N VAL A 300 -10.74 -19.50 15.98
CA VAL A 300 -10.07 -18.96 14.78
C VAL A 300 -9.24 -17.72 15.12
N VAL A 301 -9.78 -16.79 15.93
CA VAL A 301 -9.05 -15.59 16.40
C VAL A 301 -7.78 -15.97 17.17
N TYR A 302 -7.87 -16.97 18.06
CA TYR A 302 -6.71 -17.46 18.82
C TYR A 302 -5.66 -18.09 17.89
N LEU A 303 -6.08 -18.97 16.97
CA LEU A 303 -5.19 -19.62 16.00
C LEU A 303 -4.51 -18.60 15.10
N ARG A 304 -5.25 -17.59 14.62
CA ARG A 304 -4.71 -16.47 13.84
C ARG A 304 -3.59 -15.77 14.61
N ALA A 305 -3.81 -15.44 15.88
CA ALA A 305 -2.78 -14.77 16.71
C ALA A 305 -1.52 -15.62 16.84
N CYS A 306 -1.66 -16.95 17.03
CA CYS A 306 -0.52 -17.87 17.06
C CYS A 306 0.26 -17.87 15.73
N VAL A 307 -0.45 -17.89 14.59
CA VAL A 307 0.18 -17.89 13.25
C VAL A 307 0.89 -16.58 12.98
N VAL A 308 0.25 -15.43 13.28
CA VAL A 308 0.88 -14.11 13.11
C VAL A 308 2.18 -14.03 13.90
N GLY A 309 2.17 -14.40 15.20
CA GLY A 309 3.39 -14.40 16.01
C GLY A 309 4.47 -15.38 15.51
N LYS A 310 4.07 -16.54 14.94
CA LYS A 310 5.03 -17.47 14.33
C LYS A 310 5.68 -16.88 13.11
N LEU A 311 4.90 -16.28 12.19
CA LEU A 311 5.40 -15.65 10.97
C LEU A 311 6.23 -14.40 11.25
N GLU A 312 5.85 -13.60 12.26
CA GLU A 312 6.63 -12.45 12.75
C GLU A 312 8.04 -12.89 13.14
N ASN A 313 8.16 -13.88 14.02
CA ASN A 313 9.46 -14.40 14.45
C ASN A 313 10.31 -14.94 13.28
N GLU A 314 9.70 -15.67 12.35
CA GLU A 314 10.38 -16.18 11.16
C GLU A 314 10.91 -15.05 10.27
N CYS A 315 10.11 -14.00 10.06
CA CYS A 315 10.52 -12.84 9.26
C CYS A 315 11.61 -12.02 9.91
N VAL A 316 11.54 -11.81 11.23
CA VAL A 316 12.60 -11.14 12.02
C VAL A 316 13.92 -11.89 11.88
N GLN A 317 13.91 -13.21 12.09
CA GLN A 317 15.13 -14.01 11.98
C GLN A 317 15.67 -13.98 10.55
N THR A 318 14.81 -14.16 9.55
CA THR A 318 15.20 -14.08 8.13
C THR A 318 15.85 -12.73 7.79
N PHE A 319 15.31 -11.63 8.29
CA PHE A 319 15.88 -10.30 8.05
C PHE A 319 17.28 -10.16 8.66
N VAL A 320 17.44 -10.58 9.91
CA VAL A 320 18.73 -10.49 10.63
C VAL A 320 19.80 -11.39 10.01
N ASP A 321 19.42 -12.60 9.58
CA ASP A 321 20.34 -13.55 8.95
C ASP A 321 20.82 -13.08 7.58
N HIS A 322 19.97 -12.32 6.84
CA HIS A 322 20.27 -11.80 5.52
C HIS A 322 20.61 -10.29 5.52
N GLU A 323 20.94 -9.70 6.67
CA GLU A 323 21.25 -8.26 6.78
C GLU A 323 22.27 -7.80 5.73
N ASP A 324 23.37 -8.54 5.56
CA ASP A 324 24.44 -8.21 4.62
C ASP A 324 23.94 -8.20 3.16
N GLU A 325 23.11 -9.17 2.79
CA GLU A 325 22.52 -9.23 1.46
C GLU A 325 21.54 -8.08 1.21
N ILE A 326 20.74 -7.74 2.21
CA ILE A 326 19.80 -6.62 2.18
C ILE A 326 20.55 -5.30 2.02
N LEU A 327 21.59 -5.05 2.82
CA LEU A 327 22.40 -3.84 2.74
C LEU A 327 23.24 -3.74 1.46
N ASN A 328 23.61 -4.87 0.85
CA ASN A 328 24.27 -4.90 -0.45
C ASN A 328 23.30 -4.83 -1.63
N GLY A 329 21.98 -4.93 -1.40
CA GLY A 329 20.96 -4.95 -2.44
C GLY A 329 20.95 -6.22 -3.28
N THR A 330 21.44 -7.32 -2.72
CA THR A 330 21.54 -8.64 -3.39
C THR A 330 20.48 -9.62 -2.89
N PHE A 331 19.77 -9.31 -1.79
CA PHE A 331 18.68 -10.11 -1.27
C PHE A 331 17.55 -10.24 -2.30
N LYS A 332 17.08 -11.47 -2.54
CA LYS A 332 16.08 -11.77 -3.56
C LYS A 332 14.74 -12.20 -2.96
N GLY A 333 13.66 -11.66 -3.51
CA GLY A 333 12.30 -12.00 -3.11
C GLY A 333 11.81 -11.19 -1.90
N THR A 334 10.94 -11.80 -1.12
CA THR A 334 10.34 -11.23 0.11
C THR A 334 10.83 -11.98 1.34
N LEU A 335 10.65 -11.43 2.53
CA LEU A 335 10.98 -12.16 3.78
C LEU A 335 10.15 -13.43 3.88
N ILE A 336 8.84 -13.37 3.64
CA ILE A 336 7.93 -14.55 3.64
C ILE A 336 8.39 -15.62 2.65
N GLY A 337 8.95 -15.23 1.51
CA GLY A 337 9.49 -16.17 0.52
C GLY A 337 10.76 -16.90 0.97
N ASN A 338 11.44 -16.39 2.02
CA ASN A 338 12.72 -16.88 2.51
C ASN A 338 12.69 -17.39 3.97
N ILE A 339 11.52 -17.46 4.62
CA ILE A 339 11.36 -18.09 5.93
C ILE A 339 11.62 -19.59 5.88
N SER A 340 11.64 -20.26 7.02
CA SER A 340 11.84 -21.71 7.12
C SER A 340 10.83 -22.49 6.26
N GLU A 341 11.27 -23.61 5.70
CA GLU A 341 10.51 -24.37 4.69
C GLU A 341 9.10 -24.81 5.15
N PRO A 342 8.90 -25.34 6.36
CA PRO A 342 7.56 -25.76 6.79
C PRO A 342 6.56 -24.59 6.79
N GLN A 343 6.93 -23.44 7.34
CA GLN A 343 6.07 -22.26 7.40
C GLN A 343 5.84 -21.64 6.02
N ARG A 344 6.86 -21.66 5.16
CA ARG A 344 6.75 -21.21 3.78
C ARG A 344 5.78 -22.08 2.96
N LEU A 345 5.82 -23.39 3.16
CA LEU A 345 4.88 -24.31 2.50
C LEU A 345 3.45 -24.11 3.02
N ALA A 346 3.27 -23.93 4.34
CA ALA A 346 1.97 -23.63 4.94
C ALA A 346 1.40 -22.31 4.38
N TYR A 347 2.20 -21.26 4.35
CA TYR A 347 1.81 -19.95 3.77
C TYR A 347 1.41 -20.09 2.30
N LYS A 348 2.21 -20.78 1.50
CA LYS A 348 1.90 -21.07 0.09
C LYS A 348 0.59 -21.82 -0.07
N HIS A 349 0.32 -22.79 0.79
CA HIS A 349 -0.94 -23.54 0.77
C HIS A 349 -2.14 -22.62 1.08
N CYS A 350 -2.02 -21.74 2.06
CA CYS A 350 -3.03 -20.70 2.34
C CYS A 350 -3.29 -19.85 1.09
N SER A 351 -2.24 -19.33 0.44
CA SER A 351 -2.36 -18.49 -0.77
C SER A 351 -3.02 -19.24 -1.94
N GLU A 352 -2.76 -20.54 -2.10
CA GLU A 352 -3.44 -21.37 -3.11
C GLU A 352 -4.94 -21.53 -2.83
N VAL A 353 -5.32 -21.69 -1.55
CA VAL A 353 -6.73 -21.76 -1.13
C VAL A 353 -7.41 -20.43 -1.32
N SER A 354 -6.80 -19.34 -0.88
CA SER A 354 -7.29 -17.96 -1.04
C SER A 354 -7.53 -17.65 -2.51
N PHE A 355 -6.57 -17.92 -3.38
CA PHE A 355 -6.71 -17.69 -4.83
C PHE A 355 -7.86 -18.49 -5.45
N LYS A 356 -8.02 -19.78 -5.08
CA LYS A 356 -9.03 -20.65 -5.70
C LYS A 356 -10.44 -20.41 -5.16
N ARG A 357 -10.59 -20.10 -3.88
CA ARG A 357 -11.87 -20.11 -3.19
C ARG A 357 -12.35 -18.75 -2.72
N ILE A 358 -11.43 -17.86 -2.32
CA ILE A 358 -11.75 -16.54 -1.77
C ILE A 358 -11.87 -15.52 -2.90
N TYR A 359 -10.80 -15.27 -3.63
CA TYR A 359 -10.76 -14.21 -4.66
C TYR A 359 -11.60 -14.53 -5.91
N ARG A 360 -12.04 -15.77 -6.07
CA ARG A 360 -12.99 -16.18 -7.12
C ARG A 360 -14.40 -16.43 -6.61
N SER A 361 -14.67 -16.08 -5.36
CA SER A 361 -16.02 -16.16 -4.82
C SER A 361 -16.96 -15.16 -5.51
N LYS A 362 -18.24 -15.53 -5.62
CA LYS A 362 -19.23 -14.68 -6.29
C LYS A 362 -19.30 -13.25 -5.73
N PRO A 363 -19.30 -13.04 -4.39
CA PRO A 363 -19.31 -11.67 -3.85
C PRO A 363 -18.13 -10.82 -4.29
N VAL A 364 -16.92 -11.39 -4.35
CA VAL A 364 -15.71 -10.68 -4.79
C VAL A 364 -15.80 -10.35 -6.29
N LEU A 365 -16.18 -11.33 -7.12
CA LEU A 365 -16.34 -11.11 -8.57
C LEU A 365 -17.42 -10.07 -8.89
N ASP A 366 -18.53 -10.05 -8.14
CA ASP A 366 -19.60 -9.07 -8.36
C ASP A 366 -19.12 -7.64 -8.08
N ILE A 367 -18.27 -7.44 -7.04
CA ILE A 367 -17.69 -6.12 -6.76
C ILE A 367 -16.63 -5.71 -7.78
N GLU A 368 -15.81 -6.65 -8.23
CA GLU A 368 -14.81 -6.41 -9.28
C GLU A 368 -15.47 -5.96 -10.59
N LEU A 369 -16.50 -6.67 -11.03
CA LEU A 369 -17.25 -6.33 -12.24
C LEU A 369 -17.96 -4.97 -12.13
N SER A 370 -18.60 -4.71 -10.99
CA SER A 370 -19.30 -3.45 -10.75
C SER A 370 -18.31 -2.29 -10.64
N GLY A 371 -17.22 -2.48 -9.89
CA GLY A 371 -16.16 -1.49 -9.71
C GLY A 371 -15.48 -1.14 -11.03
N TYR A 372 -15.16 -2.15 -11.84
CA TYR A 372 -14.60 -1.93 -13.18
C TYR A 372 -15.50 -1.03 -14.02
N LYS A 373 -16.81 -1.32 -14.07
CA LYS A 373 -17.77 -0.55 -14.87
C LYS A 373 -17.94 0.89 -14.36
N ILE A 374 -17.95 1.07 -13.05
CA ILE A 374 -18.01 2.41 -12.43
C ILE A 374 -16.76 3.21 -12.83
N MET A 375 -15.58 2.64 -12.63
CA MET A 375 -14.31 3.29 -12.92
C MET A 375 -14.14 3.62 -14.40
N GLU A 376 -14.46 2.69 -15.30
CA GLU A 376 -14.46 2.92 -16.77
C GLU A 376 -15.31 4.15 -17.14
N THR A 377 -16.50 4.26 -16.58
CA THR A 377 -17.42 5.36 -16.88
C THR A 377 -16.91 6.69 -16.33
N LEU A 378 -16.34 6.69 -15.10
CA LEU A 378 -15.72 7.88 -14.52
C LEU A 378 -14.52 8.34 -15.34
N MET A 379 -13.63 7.41 -15.72
CA MET A 379 -12.49 7.68 -16.58
C MET A 379 -12.91 8.30 -17.91
N GLN A 380 -13.89 7.68 -18.59
CA GLN A 380 -14.40 8.19 -19.86
C GLN A 380 -14.94 9.63 -19.75
N SER A 381 -15.76 9.89 -18.73
CA SER A 381 -16.40 11.19 -18.55
C SER A 381 -15.39 12.29 -18.23
N LEU A 382 -14.51 12.04 -17.25
CA LEU A 382 -13.55 13.03 -16.76
C LEU A 382 -12.39 13.26 -17.73
N ILE A 383 -11.81 12.20 -18.32
CA ILE A 383 -10.74 12.35 -19.33
C ILE A 383 -11.25 13.06 -20.58
N SER A 384 -12.46 12.71 -21.06
CA SER A 384 -13.05 13.42 -22.20
C SER A 384 -13.27 14.90 -21.91
N ALA A 385 -13.65 15.24 -20.68
CA ALA A 385 -13.86 16.62 -20.27
C ALA A 385 -12.57 17.43 -20.26
N VAL A 386 -11.47 16.90 -19.72
CA VAL A 386 -10.18 17.62 -19.67
C VAL A 386 -9.45 17.68 -21.01
N VAL A 387 -9.74 16.75 -21.92
CA VAL A 387 -9.21 16.77 -23.30
C VAL A 387 -9.94 17.80 -24.16
N GLN A 388 -11.22 18.04 -23.89
CA GLN A 388 -12.07 18.97 -24.63
C GLN A 388 -12.79 19.93 -23.66
N PRO A 389 -12.05 20.80 -22.96
CA PRO A 389 -12.58 21.58 -21.84
C PRO A 389 -13.62 22.64 -22.25
N ASP A 390 -13.61 23.09 -23.51
CA ASP A 390 -14.48 24.16 -23.97
C ASP A 390 -15.93 23.71 -24.21
N ARG A 391 -16.20 22.40 -24.32
CA ARG A 391 -17.55 21.88 -24.48
C ARG A 391 -18.42 22.20 -23.28
N PHE A 392 -19.70 22.52 -23.51
CA PHE A 392 -20.65 22.85 -22.45
C PHE A 392 -20.69 21.81 -21.32
N HIS A 393 -20.84 20.54 -21.67
CA HIS A 393 -20.88 19.45 -20.69
C HIS A 393 -19.53 19.23 -19.96
N SER A 394 -18.41 19.42 -20.68
CA SER A 394 -17.07 19.33 -20.09
C SER A 394 -16.87 20.34 -18.97
N LYS A 395 -17.29 21.59 -19.19
CA LYS A 395 -17.21 22.65 -18.15
C LYS A 395 -17.94 22.25 -16.89
N GLN A 396 -19.15 21.69 -17.00
CA GLN A 396 -19.91 21.23 -15.84
C GLN A 396 -19.24 20.09 -15.08
N ILE A 397 -18.61 19.14 -15.81
CA ILE A 397 -17.86 18.03 -15.18
C ILE A 397 -16.62 18.56 -14.47
N ILE A 398 -15.85 19.46 -15.11
CA ILE A 398 -14.64 20.04 -14.55
C ILE A 398 -14.95 20.84 -13.27
N GLU A 399 -16.02 21.61 -13.25
CA GLU A 399 -16.47 22.37 -12.08
C GLU A 399 -16.81 21.50 -10.85
N ARG A 400 -17.09 20.21 -11.04
CA ARG A 400 -17.30 19.25 -9.94
C ARG A 400 -16.00 18.81 -9.27
N VAL A 401 -14.88 18.91 -9.96
CA VAL A 401 -13.59 18.47 -9.44
C VAL A 401 -13.09 19.50 -8.42
N SER A 402 -12.60 19.02 -7.28
CA SER A 402 -12.06 19.91 -6.24
C SER A 402 -10.89 20.73 -6.77
N SER A 403 -10.85 22.03 -6.43
CA SER A 403 -9.79 22.96 -6.81
C SER A 403 -8.40 22.61 -6.27
N GLN A 404 -8.28 21.60 -5.42
CA GLN A 404 -6.98 21.09 -4.99
C GLN A 404 -6.22 20.36 -6.12
N TYR A 405 -6.93 19.86 -7.14
CA TYR A 405 -6.34 19.18 -8.30
C TYR A 405 -6.17 20.18 -9.44
N ASP A 406 -5.03 20.17 -10.11
CA ASP A 406 -4.70 21.13 -11.18
C ASP A 406 -5.36 20.78 -12.52
N ILE A 407 -6.69 20.68 -12.49
CA ILE A 407 -7.51 20.29 -13.63
C ILE A 407 -7.63 21.38 -14.70
N HIS A 408 -7.26 22.62 -14.36
CA HIS A 408 -7.29 23.78 -15.27
C HIS A 408 -5.91 24.14 -15.85
N SER A 409 -4.88 23.31 -15.63
CA SER A 409 -3.55 23.51 -16.20
C SER A 409 -3.61 23.64 -17.73
N ASP A 410 -2.72 24.43 -18.29
CA ASP A 410 -2.55 24.47 -19.76
C ASP A 410 -1.94 23.17 -20.30
N ASP A 411 -1.18 22.45 -19.48
CA ASP A 411 -0.54 21.18 -19.80
C ASP A 411 -1.53 20.01 -19.75
N LEU A 412 -1.58 19.21 -20.83
CA LEU A 412 -2.51 18.09 -20.95
C LEU A 412 -2.17 16.94 -19.96
N GLU A 413 -0.89 16.64 -19.77
CA GLU A 413 -0.44 15.56 -18.87
C GLU A 413 -0.82 15.90 -17.43
N THR A 414 -0.62 17.14 -17.02
CA THR A 414 -1.07 17.65 -15.70
C THR A 414 -2.57 17.52 -15.51
N ARG A 415 -3.40 17.86 -16.52
CA ARG A 415 -4.85 17.69 -16.44
C ARG A 415 -5.27 16.24 -16.34
N ILE A 416 -4.63 15.34 -17.10
CA ILE A 416 -4.91 13.89 -17.03
C ILE A 416 -4.54 13.36 -15.66
N MET A 417 -3.37 13.73 -15.13
CA MET A 417 -2.93 13.30 -13.79
C MET A 417 -3.86 13.84 -12.70
N ALA A 418 -4.35 15.07 -12.81
CA ALA A 418 -5.34 15.65 -11.90
C ALA A 418 -6.66 14.84 -11.88
N VAL A 419 -7.08 14.29 -13.01
CA VAL A 419 -8.21 13.35 -13.07
C VAL A 419 -7.90 12.06 -12.34
N LEU A 420 -6.70 11.48 -12.55
CA LEU A 420 -6.28 10.25 -11.86
C LEU A 420 -6.19 10.46 -10.35
N ASP A 421 -5.62 11.59 -9.91
CA ASP A 421 -5.58 11.98 -8.49
C ASP A 421 -6.98 12.12 -7.89
N TYR A 422 -7.91 12.72 -8.63
CA TYR A 422 -9.29 12.89 -8.18
C TYR A 422 -10.02 11.56 -8.06
N ILE A 423 -9.93 10.69 -9.08
CA ILE A 423 -10.59 9.38 -9.09
C ILE A 423 -9.98 8.47 -8.03
N SER A 424 -8.65 8.35 -7.97
CA SER A 424 -7.98 7.49 -7.00
C SER A 424 -8.20 7.96 -5.54
N GLY A 425 -8.42 9.25 -5.34
CA GLY A 425 -8.79 9.83 -4.06
C GLY A 425 -10.23 9.57 -3.62
N MET A 426 -11.10 9.00 -4.46
CA MET A 426 -12.48 8.66 -4.08
C MET A 426 -12.52 7.44 -3.16
N THR A 427 -13.60 7.35 -2.38
CA THR A 427 -14.04 6.09 -1.75
C THR A 427 -14.93 5.33 -2.72
N ASP A 428 -15.14 4.03 -2.49
CA ASP A 428 -16.03 3.20 -3.31
C ASP A 428 -17.45 3.77 -3.35
N VAL A 429 -17.94 4.20 -2.19
CA VAL A 429 -19.27 4.80 -2.06
C VAL A 429 -19.36 6.12 -2.81
N TYR A 430 -18.34 6.96 -2.74
CA TYR A 430 -18.33 8.24 -3.46
C TYR A 430 -18.19 8.03 -4.98
N ALA A 431 -17.38 7.07 -5.41
CA ALA A 431 -17.26 6.72 -6.84
C ALA A 431 -18.60 6.24 -7.41
N LEU A 432 -19.33 5.40 -6.66
CA LEU A 432 -20.67 4.96 -7.02
C LEU A 432 -21.67 6.14 -7.11
N ASP A 433 -21.66 7.05 -6.13
CA ASP A 433 -22.54 8.24 -6.12
C ASP A 433 -22.28 9.13 -7.34
N VAL A 434 -21.00 9.40 -7.65
CA VAL A 434 -20.61 10.19 -8.83
C VAL A 434 -21.05 9.49 -10.12
N TYR A 435 -20.81 8.17 -10.23
CA TYR A 435 -21.26 7.36 -11.37
C TYR A 435 -22.78 7.47 -11.60
N GLN A 436 -23.58 7.28 -10.53
CA GLN A 436 -25.04 7.35 -10.64
C GLN A 436 -25.51 8.73 -11.11
N LYS A 437 -24.91 9.81 -10.63
CA LYS A 437 -25.22 11.19 -11.03
C LYS A 437 -24.83 11.46 -12.49
N LEU A 438 -23.65 11.01 -12.92
CA LEU A 438 -23.21 11.19 -14.31
C LEU A 438 -24.05 10.38 -15.29
N CYS A 439 -24.56 9.22 -14.89
CA CYS A 439 -25.45 8.37 -15.70
C CYS A 439 -26.94 8.76 -15.61
N GLY A 440 -27.32 9.74 -14.78
CA GLY A 440 -28.71 10.14 -14.59
C GLY A 440 -29.57 9.09 -13.87
N ILE A 441 -28.94 8.14 -13.16
CA ILE A 441 -29.64 7.09 -12.39
C ILE A 441 -30.15 7.64 -11.05
N SER A 442 -29.44 8.60 -10.50
CA SER A 442 -29.81 9.28 -9.24
C SER A 442 -29.77 10.78 -9.43
N LEU A 443 -30.83 11.47 -8.99
CA LEU A 443 -30.84 12.93 -8.92
C LEU A 443 -30.46 13.39 -7.52
N PRO A 444 -29.75 14.56 -7.40
CA PRO A 444 -29.47 15.12 -6.08
C PRO A 444 -30.80 15.41 -5.37
N ILE A 445 -30.94 14.87 -4.15
CA ILE A 445 -32.01 15.27 -3.24
C ILE A 445 -31.46 16.48 -2.46
N VAL A 446 -32.12 17.63 -2.59
CA VAL A 446 -31.80 18.88 -1.88
C VAL A 446 -32.40 18.83 -0.50
#